data_c780fd41b1f07810957333bb77965589
#
_entry.id   c780fd41b1f07810957333bb77965589
#
_cell.length_a   1.000
_cell.length_b   1.000
_cell.length_c   1.000
_cell.angle_alpha   90.00
_cell.angle_beta   90.00
_cell.angle_gamma   90.00
#
_symmetry.space_group_name_H-M   'P 1'
#
loop_
_entity.id
_entity.type
_entity.pdbx_description
1 polymer ?
#
loop_
_entity_poly.entity_id
_entity_poly.type
_entity_poly.pdbx_seq_one_letter_code
_entity_poly.pdbx_strand_id
1 'polypeptide(L)'
;MSSDFYRALEERFRAPQAEIRRRLEGYLPYLRALRELTPQPRAFDIGCGRGEWLQLLAEEGFKAEGVDLDDSMLAACHERGLQAKNQDALEALSGMADESLDLVTAFHVVEHLEFDYLQQLLPECRRVLRPGGLLILETPNSENLIVGTNNFYLDPTHQRPVPALFLEFLCQYHLFDRCRILRLQEDQRSTEVMPGSVCGRSSMVSVPIMQ
;
A
#
# COMPACT_ATOMS: atom_id res chain seq x y z
N MET A 1 -21.89 0.98 5.47
CA MET A 1 -21.89 -0.51 5.35
C MET A 1 -21.68 -1.06 6.74
N SER A 2 -22.28 -2.22 7.15
CA SER A 2 -21.99 -2.77 8.48
C SER A 2 -20.58 -3.38 8.48
N SER A 3 -19.86 -3.22 9.60
CA SER A 3 -18.54 -3.81 9.82
C SER A 3 -18.53 -5.33 9.65
N ASP A 4 -19.63 -6.00 10.07
CA ASP A 4 -19.77 -7.45 9.93
C ASP A 4 -19.84 -7.92 8.48
N PHE A 5 -20.51 -7.16 7.60
CA PHE A 5 -20.57 -7.50 6.17
C PHE A 5 -19.19 -7.35 5.52
N TYR A 6 -18.49 -6.25 5.80
CA TYR A 6 -17.17 -6.01 5.23
C TYR A 6 -16.16 -7.07 5.68
N ARG A 7 -16.20 -7.43 6.96
CA ARG A 7 -15.36 -8.51 7.49
C ARG A 7 -15.63 -9.85 6.78
N ALA A 8 -16.91 -10.22 6.59
CA ALA A 8 -17.29 -11.45 5.90
C ALA A 8 -16.84 -11.45 4.42
N LEU A 9 -16.93 -10.28 3.74
CA LEU A 9 -16.44 -10.09 2.38
C LEU A 9 -14.94 -10.30 2.31
N GLU A 10 -14.20 -9.66 3.20
CA GLU A 10 -12.74 -9.77 3.29
C GLU A 10 -12.32 -11.22 3.61
N GLU A 11 -12.93 -11.86 4.59
CA GLU A 11 -12.65 -13.27 4.92
C GLU A 11 -12.88 -14.22 3.73
N ARG A 12 -13.86 -13.91 2.87
CA ARG A 12 -14.18 -14.72 1.69
C ARG A 12 -13.16 -14.59 0.58
N PHE A 13 -12.63 -13.38 0.35
CA PHE A 13 -11.79 -13.06 -0.82
C PHE A 13 -10.32 -12.83 -0.47
N ARG A 14 -10.00 -12.70 0.81
CA ARG A 14 -8.64 -12.48 1.27
C ARG A 14 -7.76 -13.71 0.98
N ALA A 15 -6.57 -13.44 0.47
CA ALA A 15 -5.57 -14.49 0.33
C ALA A 15 -5.12 -15.03 1.71
N PRO A 16 -4.69 -16.30 1.80
CA PRO A 16 -4.09 -16.84 3.02
C PRO A 16 -2.91 -15.97 3.49
N GLN A 17 -2.73 -15.88 4.83
CA GLN A 17 -1.68 -15.02 5.42
C GLN A 17 -0.28 -15.31 4.86
N ALA A 18 0.06 -16.58 4.64
CA ALA A 18 1.35 -16.98 4.05
C ALA A 18 1.53 -16.42 2.62
N GLU A 19 0.45 -16.34 1.85
CA GLU A 19 0.48 -15.77 0.51
C GLU A 19 0.64 -14.24 0.56
N ILE A 20 -0.07 -13.55 1.48
CA ILE A 20 0.09 -12.11 1.71
C ILE A 20 1.54 -11.83 2.10
N ARG A 21 2.10 -12.61 3.04
CA ARG A 21 3.49 -12.49 3.46
C ARG A 21 4.45 -12.60 2.27
N ARG A 22 4.29 -13.65 1.46
CA ARG A 22 5.13 -13.88 0.28
C ARG A 22 5.09 -12.70 -0.72
N ARG A 23 3.93 -12.08 -0.88
CA ARG A 23 3.77 -10.89 -1.73
C ARG A 23 4.53 -9.69 -1.17
N LEU A 24 4.40 -9.44 0.12
CA LEU A 24 5.08 -8.36 0.83
C LEU A 24 6.61 -8.53 0.83
N GLU A 25 7.12 -9.76 0.84
CA GLU A 25 8.55 -10.05 0.74
C GLU A 25 9.18 -9.54 -0.59
N GLY A 26 8.38 -9.30 -1.62
CA GLY A 26 8.82 -8.65 -2.84
C GLY A 26 9.42 -7.25 -2.63
N TYR A 27 9.09 -6.59 -1.52
CA TYR A 27 9.61 -5.27 -1.17
C TYR A 27 10.89 -5.30 -0.33
N LEU A 28 11.36 -6.47 0.12
CA LEU A 28 12.59 -6.60 0.94
C LEU A 28 13.82 -5.90 0.35
N PRO A 29 14.08 -5.92 -0.97
CA PRO A 29 15.22 -5.20 -1.54
C PRO A 29 15.21 -3.70 -1.23
N TYR A 30 14.03 -3.08 -1.22
CA TYR A 30 13.88 -1.64 -0.90
C TYR A 30 14.08 -1.38 0.61
N LEU A 31 13.57 -2.27 1.48
CA LEU A 31 13.77 -2.16 2.91
C LEU A 31 15.25 -2.27 3.29
N ARG A 32 15.95 -3.21 2.68
CA ARG A 32 17.40 -3.39 2.90
C ARG A 32 18.20 -2.18 2.46
N ALA A 33 17.87 -1.61 1.30
CA ALA A 33 18.52 -0.39 0.82
C ALA A 33 18.32 0.80 1.81
N LEU A 34 17.11 0.98 2.36
CA LEU A 34 16.85 2.00 3.38
C LEU A 34 17.65 1.75 4.67
N ARG A 35 17.81 0.49 5.09
CA ARG A 35 18.60 0.14 6.27
C ARG A 35 20.10 0.41 6.11
N GLU A 36 20.62 0.33 4.88
CA GLU A 36 22.00 0.73 4.59
C GLU A 36 22.22 2.24 4.78
N LEU A 37 21.17 3.05 4.54
CA LEU A 37 21.23 4.50 4.72
C LEU A 37 20.98 4.94 6.17
N THR A 38 20.16 4.21 6.92
CA THR A 38 19.73 4.58 8.28
C THR A 38 19.75 3.36 9.19
N PRO A 39 20.52 3.36 10.30
CA PRO A 39 20.64 2.21 11.20
C PRO A 39 19.34 1.80 11.90
N GLN A 40 18.43 2.72 12.14
CA GLN A 40 17.10 2.50 12.74
C GLN A 40 16.04 3.23 11.95
N PRO A 41 15.67 2.75 10.77
CA PRO A 41 14.72 3.43 9.91
C PRO A 41 13.33 3.45 10.53
N ARG A 42 12.61 4.55 10.32
CA ARG A 42 11.24 4.73 10.78
C ARG A 42 10.28 4.58 9.61
N ALA A 43 9.21 3.81 9.82
CA ALA A 43 8.21 3.57 8.82
C ALA A 43 6.81 3.90 9.34
N PHE A 44 5.95 4.35 8.43
CA PHE A 44 4.55 4.60 8.70
C PHE A 44 3.70 3.92 7.62
N ASP A 45 2.70 3.12 8.06
CA ASP A 45 1.82 2.36 7.19
C ASP A 45 0.40 2.89 7.26
N ILE A 46 -0.11 3.36 6.12
CA ILE A 46 -1.46 3.91 5.95
C ILE A 46 -2.39 2.76 5.56
N GLY A 47 -3.48 2.55 6.30
CA GLY A 47 -4.37 1.42 6.10
C GLY A 47 -3.69 0.10 6.47
N CYS A 48 -3.10 0.04 7.67
CA CYS A 48 -2.24 -1.09 8.07
C CYS A 48 -2.97 -2.42 8.26
N GLY A 49 -4.31 -2.41 8.23
CA GLY A 49 -5.12 -3.61 8.33
C GLY A 49 -4.79 -4.48 9.53
N ARG A 50 -4.54 -5.76 9.29
CA ARG A 50 -4.17 -6.73 10.33
C ARG A 50 -2.68 -6.76 10.67
N GLY A 51 -1.88 -5.85 10.10
CA GLY A 51 -0.49 -5.61 10.46
C GLY A 51 0.54 -6.56 9.87
N GLU A 52 0.25 -7.28 8.78
CA GLU A 52 1.25 -8.18 8.15
C GLU A 52 2.47 -7.42 7.68
N TRP A 53 2.27 -6.21 7.13
CA TRP A 53 3.37 -5.36 6.72
C TRP A 53 4.13 -4.79 7.91
N LEU A 54 3.43 -4.30 8.94
CA LEU A 54 4.05 -3.83 10.18
C LEU A 54 4.91 -4.90 10.84
N GLN A 55 4.45 -6.16 10.82
CA GLN A 55 5.22 -7.29 11.32
C GLN A 55 6.49 -7.50 10.52
N LEU A 56 6.40 -7.48 9.17
CA LEU A 56 7.56 -7.61 8.29
C LEU A 56 8.57 -6.48 8.51
N LEU A 57 8.10 -5.24 8.64
CA LEU A 57 8.94 -4.09 8.94
C LEU A 57 9.67 -4.24 10.27
N ALA A 58 8.98 -4.70 11.33
CA ALA A 58 9.58 -4.94 12.63
C ALA A 58 10.66 -6.03 12.57
N GLU A 59 10.42 -7.13 11.87
CA GLU A 59 11.39 -8.21 11.63
C GLU A 59 12.62 -7.71 10.85
N GLU A 60 12.43 -6.78 9.92
CA GLU A 60 13.50 -6.13 9.17
C GLU A 60 14.16 -4.97 9.94
N GLY A 61 13.80 -4.74 11.21
CA GLY A 61 14.45 -3.78 12.11
C GLY A 61 14.01 -2.34 11.96
N PHE A 62 12.84 -2.10 11.37
CA PHE A 62 12.21 -0.78 11.33
C PHE A 62 11.47 -0.46 12.62
N LYS A 63 11.47 0.81 13.03
CA LYS A 63 10.47 1.33 13.96
C LYS A 63 9.23 1.68 13.16
N ALA A 64 8.26 0.76 13.12
CA ALA A 64 7.06 0.89 12.32
C ALA A 64 5.85 1.26 13.17
N GLU A 65 5.06 2.22 12.70
CA GLU A 65 3.74 2.58 13.22
C GLU A 65 2.74 2.54 12.06
N GLY A 66 1.47 2.27 12.34
CA GLY A 66 0.43 2.27 11.32
C GLY A 66 -0.88 2.86 11.83
N VAL A 67 -1.73 3.21 10.88
CA VAL A 67 -3.12 3.63 11.16
C VAL A 67 -4.09 2.85 10.27
N ASP A 68 -5.27 2.62 10.82
CA ASP A 68 -6.42 2.08 10.11
C ASP A 68 -7.69 2.64 10.72
N LEU A 69 -8.79 2.69 9.97
CA LEU A 69 -10.09 3.14 10.47
C LEU A 69 -10.96 2.00 11.00
N ASP A 70 -10.54 0.74 10.81
CA ASP A 70 -11.28 -0.45 11.25
C ASP A 70 -10.68 -1.04 12.53
N ASP A 71 -11.35 -0.84 13.67
CA ASP A 71 -10.94 -1.39 14.96
C ASP A 71 -10.83 -2.92 14.96
N SER A 72 -11.63 -3.61 14.14
CA SER A 72 -11.58 -5.07 14.05
C SER A 72 -10.28 -5.57 13.43
N MET A 73 -9.71 -4.81 12.50
CA MET A 73 -8.39 -5.08 11.91
C MET A 73 -7.28 -4.82 12.92
N LEU A 74 -7.38 -3.70 13.65
CA LEU A 74 -6.37 -3.29 14.63
C LEU A 74 -6.24 -4.25 15.82
N ALA A 75 -7.31 -4.97 16.17
CA ALA A 75 -7.24 -6.00 17.22
C ALA A 75 -6.13 -7.02 16.93
N ALA A 76 -5.97 -7.47 15.69
CA ALA A 76 -4.91 -8.40 15.29
C ALA A 76 -3.49 -7.77 15.40
N CYS A 77 -3.37 -6.46 15.16
CA CYS A 77 -2.12 -5.73 15.37
C CYS A 77 -1.74 -5.71 16.85
N HIS A 78 -2.69 -5.37 17.72
CA HIS A 78 -2.46 -5.27 19.16
C HIS A 78 -2.12 -6.62 19.80
N GLU A 79 -2.77 -7.71 19.36
CA GLU A 79 -2.45 -9.08 19.81
C GLU A 79 -1.00 -9.47 19.48
N ARG A 80 -0.43 -8.91 18.41
CA ARG A 80 0.97 -9.13 18.00
C ARG A 80 1.94 -8.10 18.59
N GLY A 81 1.46 -7.16 19.42
CA GLY A 81 2.29 -6.09 19.99
C GLY A 81 2.76 -5.04 18.98
N LEU A 82 2.10 -4.93 17.81
CA LEU A 82 2.40 -3.95 16.79
C LEU A 82 1.83 -2.57 17.16
N GLN A 83 2.51 -1.52 16.74
CA GLN A 83 2.09 -0.15 16.96
C GLN A 83 1.10 0.28 15.87
N ALA A 84 -0.19 0.20 16.17
CA ALA A 84 -1.26 0.58 15.25
C ALA A 84 -2.35 1.36 15.99
N LYS A 85 -2.96 2.36 15.34
CA LYS A 85 -3.99 3.24 15.94
C LYS A 85 -5.18 3.39 15.02
N ASN A 86 -6.38 3.50 15.61
CA ASN A 86 -7.55 3.95 14.88
C ASN A 86 -7.45 5.48 14.71
N GLN A 87 -7.04 5.90 13.54
CA GLN A 87 -6.83 7.32 13.23
C GLN A 87 -6.86 7.53 11.72
N ASP A 88 -7.36 8.69 11.31
CA ASP A 88 -7.26 9.15 9.93
C ASP A 88 -5.79 9.39 9.54
N ALA A 89 -5.43 9.03 8.29
CA ALA A 89 -4.05 9.12 7.83
C ALA A 89 -3.54 10.56 7.73
N LEU A 90 -4.37 11.50 7.26
CA LEU A 90 -3.98 12.92 7.19
C LEU A 90 -3.81 13.51 8.58
N GLU A 91 -4.71 13.18 9.51
CA GLU A 91 -4.60 13.60 10.90
C GLU A 91 -3.31 13.07 11.52
N ALA A 92 -2.99 11.78 11.33
CA ALA A 92 -1.78 11.18 11.86
C ALA A 92 -0.52 11.82 11.29
N LEU A 93 -0.44 11.98 9.96
CA LEU A 93 0.70 12.60 9.29
C LEU A 93 0.88 14.06 9.70
N SER A 94 -0.20 14.84 9.83
CA SER A 94 -0.13 16.25 10.25
C SER A 94 0.49 16.44 11.64
N GLY A 95 0.37 15.44 12.52
CA GLY A 95 1.02 15.42 13.84
C GLY A 95 2.50 15.05 13.81
N MET A 96 3.05 14.62 12.67
CA MET A 96 4.45 14.22 12.53
C MET A 96 5.33 15.39 12.09
N ALA A 97 6.58 15.37 12.55
CA ALA A 97 7.57 16.36 12.13
C ALA A 97 7.99 16.14 10.67
N ASP A 98 8.39 17.22 10.00
CA ASP A 98 9.00 17.16 8.68
C ASP A 98 10.24 16.24 8.71
N GLU A 99 10.46 15.53 7.60
CA GLU A 99 11.64 14.69 7.40
C GLU A 99 11.91 13.69 8.56
N SER A 100 10.83 13.15 9.15
CA SER A 100 10.91 12.27 10.33
C SER A 100 10.81 10.78 9.99
N LEU A 101 10.46 10.41 8.76
CA LEU A 101 10.27 9.04 8.31
C LEU A 101 11.22 8.67 7.17
N ASP A 102 11.59 7.39 7.11
CA ASP A 102 12.35 6.79 6.00
C ASP A 102 11.44 6.12 4.96
N LEU A 103 10.28 5.66 5.42
CA LEU A 103 9.33 4.90 4.62
C LEU A 103 7.91 5.29 4.99
N VAL A 104 7.10 5.56 3.97
CA VAL A 104 5.63 5.60 4.07
C VAL A 104 5.06 4.59 3.09
N THR A 105 4.08 3.82 3.53
CA THR A 105 3.43 2.79 2.71
C THR A 105 1.92 2.91 2.74
N ALA A 106 1.26 2.55 1.63
CA ALA A 106 -0.18 2.39 1.55
C ALA A 106 -0.49 1.25 0.57
N PHE A 107 -0.88 0.10 1.11
CA PHE A 107 -1.24 -1.08 0.35
C PHE A 107 -2.75 -1.23 0.28
N HIS A 108 -3.33 -1.20 -0.91
CA HIS A 108 -4.78 -1.27 -1.11
C HIS A 108 -5.55 -0.17 -0.37
N VAL A 109 -5.09 1.07 -0.49
CA VAL A 109 -5.70 2.24 0.15
C VAL A 109 -6.16 3.28 -0.87
N VAL A 110 -5.32 3.59 -1.86
CA VAL A 110 -5.56 4.73 -2.77
C VAL A 110 -6.84 4.59 -3.59
N GLU A 111 -7.29 3.36 -3.86
CA GLU A 111 -8.54 3.04 -4.55
C GLU A 111 -9.79 3.30 -3.73
N HIS A 112 -9.65 3.42 -2.41
CA HIS A 112 -10.74 3.74 -1.47
C HIS A 112 -10.87 5.24 -1.19
N LEU A 113 -9.88 6.04 -1.62
CA LEU A 113 -9.82 7.46 -1.30
C LEU A 113 -10.53 8.32 -2.35
N GLU A 114 -11.24 9.34 -1.85
CA GLU A 114 -11.68 10.44 -2.69
C GLU A 114 -10.48 11.18 -3.28
N PHE A 115 -10.64 11.70 -4.49
CA PHE A 115 -9.52 12.33 -5.18
C PHE A 115 -8.95 13.54 -4.42
N ASP A 116 -9.81 14.35 -3.83
CA ASP A 116 -9.38 15.51 -3.06
C ASP A 116 -8.62 15.14 -1.79
N TYR A 117 -8.96 13.99 -1.19
CA TYR A 117 -8.22 13.45 -0.07
C TYR A 117 -6.81 12.98 -0.51
N LEU A 118 -6.71 12.26 -1.63
CA LEU A 118 -5.42 11.83 -2.17
C LEU A 118 -4.51 13.01 -2.52
N GLN A 119 -5.08 14.11 -3.02
CA GLN A 119 -4.36 15.37 -3.30
C GLN A 119 -3.80 16.03 -2.04
N GLN A 120 -4.41 15.80 -0.88
CA GLN A 120 -3.91 16.29 0.41
C GLN A 120 -2.92 15.31 1.03
N LEU A 121 -3.14 14.01 0.85
CA LEU A 121 -2.32 12.95 1.43
C LEU A 121 -0.89 12.94 0.87
N LEU A 122 -0.74 13.07 -0.45
CA LEU A 122 0.57 12.99 -1.10
C LEU A 122 1.56 14.08 -0.63
N PRO A 123 1.18 15.37 -0.53
CA PRO A 123 2.05 16.40 0.05
C PRO A 123 2.47 16.11 1.49
N GLU A 124 1.56 15.59 2.31
CA GLU A 124 1.87 15.23 3.69
C GLU A 124 2.84 14.03 3.76
N CYS A 125 2.61 12.99 2.93
CA CYS A 125 3.58 11.89 2.81
C CYS A 125 4.98 12.42 2.43
N ARG A 126 5.03 13.35 1.47
CA ARG A 126 6.30 13.97 1.06
C ARG A 126 6.93 14.79 2.19
N ARG A 127 6.15 15.59 2.91
CA ARG A 127 6.64 16.43 4.01
C ARG A 127 7.30 15.62 5.12
N VAL A 128 6.68 14.51 5.51
CA VAL A 128 7.19 13.67 6.62
C VAL A 128 8.36 12.78 6.21
N LEU A 129 8.49 12.47 4.92
CA LEU A 129 9.63 11.70 4.41
C LEU A 129 10.89 12.56 4.38
N ARG A 130 12.00 12.01 4.87
CA ARG A 130 13.31 12.64 4.72
C ARG A 130 13.83 12.54 3.29
N PRO A 131 14.80 13.38 2.88
CA PRO A 131 15.50 13.22 1.61
C PRO A 131 16.09 11.81 1.49
N GLY A 132 15.80 11.12 0.36
CA GLY A 132 16.12 9.71 0.17
C GLY A 132 15.15 8.72 0.79
N GLY A 133 14.09 9.19 1.45
CA GLY A 133 12.99 8.38 1.94
C GLY A 133 12.13 7.83 0.80
N LEU A 134 11.35 6.80 1.09
CA LEU A 134 10.59 6.04 0.10
C LEU A 134 9.08 6.07 0.41
N LEU A 135 8.27 6.39 -0.60
CA LEU A 135 6.82 6.17 -0.60
C LEU A 135 6.50 4.95 -1.45
N ILE A 136 5.74 3.99 -0.92
CA ILE A 136 5.24 2.83 -1.67
C ILE A 136 3.72 2.86 -1.66
N LEU A 137 3.13 2.94 -2.85
CA LEU A 137 1.68 2.85 -3.05
C LEU A 137 1.38 1.60 -3.88
N GLU A 138 0.55 0.70 -3.37
CA GLU A 138 0.08 -0.49 -4.11
C GLU A 138 -1.44 -0.43 -4.29
N THR A 139 -1.92 -0.73 -5.50
CA THR A 139 -3.35 -0.74 -5.84
C THR A 139 -3.64 -1.81 -6.89
N PRO A 140 -4.90 -2.28 -7.04
CA PRO A 140 -5.27 -3.21 -8.10
C PRO A 140 -4.91 -2.68 -9.48
N ASN A 141 -4.27 -3.52 -10.29
CA ASN A 141 -3.82 -3.13 -11.63
C ASN A 141 -4.98 -3.08 -12.63
N SER A 142 -5.45 -1.87 -12.93
CA SER A 142 -6.51 -1.64 -13.91
C SER A 142 -6.11 -1.96 -15.37
N GLU A 143 -4.81 -2.15 -15.67
CA GLU A 143 -4.35 -2.61 -16.98
C GLU A 143 -4.63 -4.12 -17.19
N ASN A 144 -4.84 -4.88 -16.10
CA ASN A 144 -5.32 -6.25 -16.18
C ASN A 144 -6.84 -6.25 -16.42
N LEU A 145 -7.28 -6.81 -17.54
CA LEU A 145 -8.68 -6.80 -17.93
C LEU A 145 -9.60 -7.44 -16.88
N ILE A 146 -9.21 -8.56 -16.28
CA ILE A 146 -10.01 -9.24 -15.26
C ILE A 146 -10.12 -8.37 -14.01
N VAL A 147 -9.03 -7.75 -13.59
CA VAL A 147 -9.00 -6.84 -12.44
C VAL A 147 -9.85 -5.60 -12.76
N GLY A 148 -9.57 -4.92 -13.86
CA GLY A 148 -10.22 -3.65 -14.22
C GLY A 148 -11.71 -3.75 -14.57
N THR A 149 -12.20 -4.92 -15.02
CA THR A 149 -13.60 -5.10 -15.41
C THR A 149 -14.45 -5.91 -14.44
N ASN A 150 -13.84 -6.66 -13.52
CA ASN A 150 -14.55 -7.53 -12.60
C ASN A 150 -14.04 -7.45 -11.17
N ASN A 151 -12.76 -7.83 -10.92
CA ASN A 151 -12.29 -8.04 -9.56
C ASN A 151 -12.25 -6.75 -8.73
N PHE A 152 -11.97 -5.62 -9.36
CA PHE A 152 -12.00 -4.32 -8.72
C PHE A 152 -13.35 -4.00 -8.07
N TYR A 153 -14.44 -4.37 -8.74
CA TYR A 153 -15.81 -4.08 -8.30
C TYR A 153 -16.37 -5.10 -7.31
N LEU A 154 -15.59 -6.11 -6.90
CA LEU A 154 -15.98 -7.04 -5.85
C LEU A 154 -15.98 -6.37 -4.47
N ASP A 155 -15.15 -5.36 -4.27
CA ASP A 155 -15.16 -4.55 -3.06
C ASP A 155 -16.00 -3.29 -3.29
N PRO A 156 -17.17 -3.16 -2.60
CA PRO A 156 -18.06 -2.02 -2.77
C PRO A 156 -17.52 -0.73 -2.16
N THR A 157 -16.40 -0.77 -1.45
CA THR A 157 -15.74 0.42 -0.88
C THR A 157 -14.73 1.04 -1.84
N HIS A 158 -14.37 0.35 -2.92
CA HIS A 158 -13.54 0.91 -3.97
C HIS A 158 -14.26 2.07 -4.66
N GLN A 159 -13.66 3.23 -4.66
CA GLN A 159 -14.18 4.45 -5.29
C GLN A 159 -14.02 4.36 -6.83
N ARG A 160 -12.79 4.12 -7.26
CA ARG A 160 -12.43 4.03 -8.67
C ARG A 160 -11.09 3.32 -8.86
N PRO A 161 -10.87 2.66 -10.00
CA PRO A 161 -9.54 2.21 -10.37
C PRO A 161 -8.57 3.39 -10.47
N VAL A 162 -7.37 3.23 -9.93
CA VAL A 162 -6.30 4.22 -10.03
C VAL A 162 -5.23 3.69 -10.99
N PRO A 163 -5.24 4.10 -12.28
CA PRO A 163 -4.24 3.66 -13.23
C PRO A 163 -2.82 4.02 -12.81
N ALA A 164 -1.87 3.11 -13.00
CA ALA A 164 -0.48 3.30 -12.58
C ALA A 164 0.16 4.59 -13.10
N LEU A 165 -0.05 4.91 -14.38
CA LEU A 165 0.43 6.16 -14.99
C LEU A 165 -0.18 7.41 -14.37
N PHE A 166 -1.45 7.33 -13.93
CA PHE A 166 -2.09 8.44 -13.25
C PHE A 166 -1.54 8.63 -11.84
N LEU A 167 -1.30 7.54 -11.11
CA LEU A 167 -0.69 7.58 -9.79
C LEU A 167 0.75 8.10 -9.85
N GLU A 168 1.53 7.65 -10.83
CA GLU A 168 2.87 8.16 -11.10
C GLU A 168 2.86 9.66 -11.38
N PHE A 169 1.95 10.13 -12.26
CA PHE A 169 1.79 11.55 -12.55
C PHE A 169 1.46 12.37 -11.30
N LEU A 170 0.53 11.89 -10.45
CA LEU A 170 0.17 12.56 -9.21
C LEU A 170 1.38 12.70 -8.27
N CYS A 171 2.16 11.65 -8.13
CA CYS A 171 3.36 11.70 -7.31
C CYS A 171 4.39 12.70 -7.86
N GLN A 172 4.62 12.71 -9.17
CA GLN A 172 5.50 13.69 -9.82
C GLN A 172 4.97 15.12 -9.68
N TYR A 173 3.66 15.31 -9.81
CA TYR A 173 3.01 16.61 -9.61
C TYR A 173 3.22 17.15 -8.19
N HIS A 174 3.22 16.26 -7.19
CA HIS A 174 3.52 16.58 -5.79
C HIS A 174 5.03 16.52 -5.46
N LEU A 175 5.88 16.67 -6.49
CA LEU A 175 7.32 16.82 -6.37
C LEU A 175 8.06 15.60 -5.77
N PHE A 176 7.54 14.41 -5.97
CA PHE A 176 8.31 13.20 -5.75
C PHE A 176 9.24 12.95 -6.94
N ASP A 177 10.48 12.62 -6.66
CA ASP A 177 11.45 12.24 -7.66
C ASP A 177 11.47 10.72 -7.91
N ARG A 178 12.00 10.29 -9.07
CA ARG A 178 12.29 8.88 -9.38
C ARG A 178 11.13 7.92 -9.17
N CYS A 179 9.93 8.29 -9.60
CA CYS A 179 8.78 7.39 -9.60
C CYS A 179 9.05 6.17 -10.50
N ARG A 180 8.67 4.98 -10.01
CA ARG A 180 8.80 3.72 -10.75
C ARG A 180 7.52 2.91 -10.63
N ILE A 181 7.02 2.43 -11.75
CA ILE A 181 5.88 1.52 -11.77
C ILE A 181 6.40 0.07 -11.73
N LEU A 182 6.00 -0.67 -10.71
CA LEU A 182 6.25 -2.11 -10.62
C LEU A 182 4.95 -2.86 -10.86
N ARG A 183 4.98 -3.84 -11.76
CA ARG A 183 3.86 -4.77 -11.99
C ARG A 183 4.18 -6.07 -11.26
N LEU A 184 3.45 -6.29 -10.17
CA LEU A 184 3.68 -7.39 -9.25
C LEU A 184 2.59 -8.46 -9.41
N GLN A 185 2.89 -9.68 -8.93
CA GLN A 185 1.92 -10.78 -8.82
C GLN A 185 1.35 -11.19 -10.20
N GLU A 186 2.22 -11.61 -11.10
CA GLU A 186 1.78 -12.23 -12.36
C GLU A 186 0.92 -13.47 -12.07
N ASP A 187 -0.34 -13.46 -12.52
CA ASP A 187 -1.23 -14.62 -12.42
C ASP A 187 -0.77 -15.69 -13.43
N GLN A 188 -0.33 -16.84 -12.92
CA GLN A 188 0.07 -17.98 -13.76
C GLN A 188 -1.08 -18.49 -14.66
N ARG A 189 -2.33 -18.25 -14.27
CA ARG A 189 -3.51 -18.62 -15.08
C ARG A 189 -3.68 -17.76 -16.32
N SER A 190 -3.11 -16.56 -16.38
CA SER A 190 -3.17 -15.72 -17.59
C SER A 190 -2.22 -16.17 -18.69
N THR A 191 -1.35 -17.17 -18.45
CA THR A 191 -0.48 -17.77 -19.49
C THR A 191 -1.19 -18.80 -20.38
N GLU A 192 -2.38 -19.27 -20.00
CA GLU A 192 -3.18 -20.22 -20.80
C GLU A 192 -4.12 -19.54 -21.81
N VAL A 193 -4.19 -18.21 -21.83
CA VAL A 193 -5.00 -17.47 -22.79
C VAL A 193 -4.23 -17.25 -24.09
N MET A 194 -4.77 -17.78 -25.17
CA MET A 194 -4.44 -17.72 -26.60
C MET A 194 -3.30 -16.77 -27.02
N PRO A 195 -2.41 -17.17 -27.95
CA PRO A 195 -1.40 -16.31 -28.52
C PRO A 195 -2.03 -15.13 -29.24
N GLY A 196 -1.84 -13.90 -28.74
CA GLY A 196 -2.35 -12.68 -29.36
C GLY A 196 -3.12 -11.72 -28.45
N SER A 197 -3.48 -12.08 -27.23
CA SER A 197 -4.15 -11.17 -26.31
C SER A 197 -3.11 -10.31 -25.54
N VAL A 198 -3.19 -9.00 -25.73
CA VAL A 198 -2.47 -8.00 -24.92
C VAL A 198 -3.21 -7.84 -23.58
N CYS A 199 -3.21 -8.89 -22.76
CA CYS A 199 -3.73 -8.81 -21.40
C CYS A 199 -2.56 -8.60 -20.46
N GLY A 200 -2.56 -7.49 -19.71
CA GLY A 200 -1.54 -7.24 -18.69
C GLY A 200 -1.51 -8.38 -17.65
N ARG A 201 -0.34 -9.01 -17.48
CA ARG A 201 -0.18 -10.24 -16.70
C ARG A 201 -0.18 -10.04 -15.19
N SER A 202 -0.07 -8.80 -14.72
CA SER A 202 0.04 -8.46 -13.29
C SER A 202 -1.29 -8.04 -12.71
N SER A 203 -1.66 -8.54 -11.53
CA SER A 203 -2.87 -8.16 -10.81
C SER A 203 -2.70 -6.91 -9.96
N MET A 204 -1.47 -6.55 -9.61
CA MET A 204 -1.14 -5.41 -8.76
C MET A 204 -0.11 -4.49 -9.39
N VAL A 205 -0.23 -3.21 -9.07
CA VAL A 205 0.73 -2.17 -9.43
C VAL A 205 1.21 -1.50 -8.16
N SER A 206 2.52 -1.40 -8.01
CA SER A 206 3.15 -0.60 -6.97
C SER A 206 3.95 0.52 -7.60
N VAL A 207 3.90 1.68 -7.00
CA VAL A 207 4.71 2.85 -7.38
C VAL A 207 5.64 3.17 -6.22
N PRO A 208 6.84 2.55 -6.12
CA PRO A 208 7.86 3.00 -5.21
C PRO A 208 8.46 4.31 -5.71
N ILE A 209 8.55 5.29 -4.81
CA ILE A 209 8.87 6.67 -5.12
C ILE A 209 9.90 7.15 -4.13
N MET A 210 11.05 7.61 -4.63
CA MET A 210 12.07 8.25 -3.79
C MET A 210 11.81 9.76 -3.71
N GLN A 211 12.01 10.31 -2.54
CA GLN A 211 12.06 11.74 -2.32
C GLN A 211 13.47 12.28 -2.55
#